data_af9028dfa29aafa191eece989fcf1c48
#
_entry.id   af9028dfa29aafa191eece989fcf1c48
#
_cell.length_a   1.000
_cell.length_b   1.000
_cell.length_c   1.000
_cell.angle_alpha   90.00
_cell.angle_beta   90.00
_cell.angle_gamma   90.00
#
_symmetry.space_group_name_H-M   'P 1'
#
loop_
_entity.id
_entity.type
_entity.pdbx_description
1 polymer ?
#
loop_
_entity_poly.entity_id
_entity_poly.type
_entity_poly.pdbx_seq_one_letter_code
_entity_poly.pdbx_strand_id
1 'polypeptide(L)'
;DTSGAAAGISCAEKRYIMKRILNHIFIDGLSGMASGLFATLIIGTILGQVGVYVGGTAGGYMIFIASAAKALTGAGIGVGIACKYQAPILVAASAAVAGTVGAYAGRMIDGSFLADGSVVLAGAGDPLGAFIASVAAVEIGILISGRTGLDIVLTPVSVIAAGSAVGIAVGPPCSALMTYLGELIIWATEQQPFLMGIVVAVVMGMLLTLPISSAAFGVMLGLGGISAGAATVGCAANMIGFAVASFRENGMSGLISQGIGTSMLQVSNIMRRPVIWLPAILSSAVLGPVSTCLLKLTNNAVGCGMGTSGLVGPVTMYQTMTAAGGSPVIVATEILIMLF
;
A
#
# COMPACT_ATOMS: atom_id res chain seq x y z
N ASP A 1 -17.80 -47.14 31.77
CA ASP A 1 -16.47 -46.72 31.28
C ASP A 1 -16.59 -45.83 30.04
N THR A 2 -16.89 -44.57 30.28
CA THR A 2 -16.83 -43.54 29.24
C THR A 2 -15.90 -42.40 29.73
N SER A 3 -14.66 -42.75 30.01
CA SER A 3 -13.59 -41.82 30.34
C SER A 3 -12.46 -41.99 29.33
N GLY A 4 -12.46 -41.19 28.26
CA GLY A 4 -11.31 -41.19 27.36
C GLY A 4 -11.60 -40.67 25.98
N ALA A 5 -11.54 -39.41 25.80
CA ALA A 5 -11.07 -38.78 24.55
C ALA A 5 -11.20 -37.23 24.57
N ALA A 6 -10.63 -36.61 25.60
CA ALA A 6 -10.10 -35.25 25.36
C ALA A 6 -8.65 -35.41 24.88
N ALA A 7 -8.46 -35.98 23.67
CA ALA A 7 -7.16 -36.03 23.03
C ALA A 7 -6.71 -34.61 22.71
N GLY A 8 -5.87 -34.08 23.59
CA GLY A 8 -5.25 -32.76 23.41
C GLY A 8 -4.51 -32.74 22.07
N ILE A 9 -4.86 -31.78 21.22
CA ILE A 9 -4.20 -31.54 19.93
C ILE A 9 -2.68 -31.52 20.15
N SER A 10 -1.96 -32.41 19.47
CA SER A 10 -0.50 -32.54 19.57
C SER A 10 0.19 -31.18 19.27
N CYS A 11 1.32 -30.91 19.92
CA CYS A 11 2.11 -29.71 19.67
C CYS A 11 2.49 -29.55 18.18
N ALA A 12 2.73 -30.66 17.49
CA ALA A 12 2.99 -30.68 16.04
C ALA A 12 1.74 -30.30 15.23
N GLU A 13 0.57 -30.75 15.65
CA GLU A 13 -0.71 -30.47 15.02
C GLU A 13 -1.15 -29.01 15.23
N LYS A 14 -0.93 -28.46 16.45
CA LYS A 14 -1.10 -27.03 16.72
C LYS A 14 -0.20 -26.17 15.85
N ARG A 15 1.07 -26.56 15.69
CA ARG A 15 2.03 -25.86 14.82
C ARG A 15 1.62 -25.92 13.34
N TYR A 16 1.10 -27.05 12.90
CA TYR A 16 0.61 -27.19 11.51
C TYR A 16 -0.62 -26.31 11.25
N ILE A 17 -1.61 -26.32 12.16
CA ILE A 17 -2.81 -25.48 12.08
C ILE A 17 -2.43 -24.00 12.09
N MET A 18 -1.55 -23.59 13.03
CA MET A 18 -1.07 -22.21 13.11
C MET A 18 -0.38 -21.77 11.82
N LYS A 19 0.48 -22.62 11.27
CA LYS A 19 1.17 -22.32 9.98
C LYS A 19 0.19 -22.20 8.83
N ARG A 20 -0.87 -23.02 8.80
CA ARG A 20 -1.93 -22.94 7.78
C ARG A 20 -2.72 -21.66 7.87
N ILE A 21 -3.11 -21.24 9.09
CA ILE A 21 -3.83 -19.98 9.33
C ILE A 21 -2.94 -18.78 8.95
N LEU A 22 -1.68 -18.77 9.40
CA LEU A 22 -0.75 -17.71 9.03
C LEU A 22 -0.55 -17.61 7.52
N ASN A 23 -0.38 -18.75 6.84
CA ASN A 23 -0.24 -18.75 5.38
C ASN A 23 -1.51 -18.22 4.70
N HIS A 24 -2.69 -18.60 5.17
CA HIS A 24 -3.96 -18.14 4.63
C HIS A 24 -4.09 -16.60 4.77
N ILE A 25 -3.84 -16.06 5.95
CA ILE A 25 -3.95 -14.62 6.19
C ILE A 25 -2.83 -13.85 5.48
N PHE A 26 -1.55 -14.22 5.71
CA PHE A 26 -0.41 -13.41 5.26
C PHE A 26 0.03 -13.68 3.84
N ILE A 27 -0.33 -14.80 3.23
CA ILE A 27 0.02 -15.08 1.84
C ILE A 27 -1.18 -14.85 0.93
N ASP A 28 -2.28 -15.55 1.18
CA ASP A 28 -3.46 -15.45 0.32
C ASP A 28 -4.18 -14.11 0.52
N GLY A 29 -4.34 -13.68 1.78
CA GLY A 29 -4.93 -12.39 2.11
C GLY A 29 -4.16 -11.20 1.53
N LEU A 30 -2.82 -11.16 1.72
CA LEU A 30 -1.98 -10.09 1.14
C LEU A 30 -1.94 -10.14 -0.39
N SER A 31 -2.02 -11.34 -0.99
CA SER A 31 -2.13 -11.46 -2.44
C SER A 31 -3.45 -10.89 -2.97
N GLY A 32 -4.56 -11.17 -2.28
CA GLY A 32 -5.88 -10.60 -2.59
C GLY A 32 -5.90 -9.08 -2.43
N MET A 33 -5.34 -8.60 -1.32
CA MET A 33 -5.16 -7.16 -1.07
C MET A 33 -4.36 -6.48 -2.19
N ALA A 34 -3.22 -7.04 -2.57
CA ALA A 34 -2.38 -6.47 -3.63
C ALA A 34 -3.11 -6.34 -4.96
N SER A 35 -3.93 -7.34 -5.32
CA SER A 35 -4.76 -7.28 -6.53
C SER A 35 -5.82 -6.18 -6.46
N GLY A 36 -6.48 -6.02 -5.31
CA GLY A 36 -7.45 -4.96 -5.07
C GLY A 36 -6.83 -3.56 -5.11
N LEU A 37 -5.67 -3.39 -4.47
CA LEU A 37 -4.88 -2.15 -4.52
C LEU A 37 -4.46 -1.79 -5.95
N PHE A 38 -4.01 -2.77 -6.72
CA PHE A 38 -3.61 -2.53 -8.10
C PHE A 38 -4.78 -2.01 -8.93
N ALA A 39 -5.93 -2.68 -8.84
CA ALA A 39 -7.11 -2.34 -9.63
C ALA A 39 -7.70 -0.96 -9.28
N THR A 40 -7.52 -0.48 -8.07
CA THR A 40 -8.11 0.79 -7.59
C THR A 40 -7.06 1.89 -7.45
N LEU A 41 -6.16 1.77 -6.47
CA LEU A 41 -5.19 2.83 -6.15
C LEU A 41 -4.20 3.07 -7.30
N ILE A 42 -3.58 2.00 -7.83
CA ILE A 42 -2.52 2.16 -8.83
C ILE A 42 -3.11 2.63 -10.16
N ILE A 43 -4.16 1.98 -10.65
CA ILE A 43 -4.83 2.42 -11.88
C ILE A 43 -5.41 3.83 -11.71
N GLY A 44 -6.02 4.14 -10.56
CA GLY A 44 -6.49 5.49 -10.25
C GLY A 44 -5.35 6.52 -10.27
N THR A 45 -4.16 6.18 -9.77
CA THR A 45 -3.00 7.07 -9.81
C THR A 45 -2.51 7.31 -11.24
N ILE A 46 -2.40 6.26 -12.05
CA ILE A 46 -2.00 6.35 -13.46
C ILE A 46 -3.00 7.22 -14.24
N LEU A 47 -4.31 6.95 -14.10
CA LEU A 47 -5.35 7.74 -14.77
C LEU A 47 -5.32 9.20 -14.33
N GLY A 48 -5.06 9.48 -13.06
CA GLY A 48 -4.92 10.85 -12.55
C GLY A 48 -3.76 11.60 -13.21
N GLN A 49 -2.61 10.95 -13.37
CA GLN A 49 -1.46 11.53 -14.05
C GLN A 49 -1.74 11.78 -15.53
N VAL A 50 -2.32 10.83 -16.23
CA VAL A 50 -2.74 11.01 -17.62
C VAL A 50 -3.72 12.18 -17.74
N GLY A 51 -4.68 12.30 -16.82
CA GLY A 51 -5.63 13.40 -16.77
C GLY A 51 -4.98 14.79 -16.62
N VAL A 52 -3.92 14.87 -15.80
CA VAL A 52 -3.13 16.11 -15.65
C VAL A 52 -2.44 16.48 -16.95
N TYR A 53 -1.88 15.51 -17.69
CA TYR A 53 -1.22 15.77 -18.96
C TYR A 53 -2.17 16.12 -20.09
N VAL A 54 -3.34 15.45 -20.16
CA VAL A 54 -4.36 15.72 -21.18
C VAL A 54 -4.93 17.13 -21.02
N GLY A 55 -5.14 17.56 -19.76
CA GLY A 55 -5.68 18.88 -19.44
C GLY A 55 -7.11 19.12 -19.95
N GLY A 56 -7.58 20.34 -19.83
CA GLY A 56 -8.92 20.73 -20.30
C GLY A 56 -10.05 19.92 -19.65
N THR A 57 -11.21 19.90 -20.29
CA THR A 57 -12.41 19.20 -19.77
C THR A 57 -12.23 17.69 -19.74
N ALA A 58 -11.57 17.10 -20.73
CA ALA A 58 -11.31 15.66 -20.79
C ALA A 58 -10.38 15.21 -19.65
N GLY A 59 -9.30 15.96 -19.40
CA GLY A 59 -8.41 15.75 -18.28
C GLY A 59 -9.13 15.85 -16.93
N GLY A 60 -10.06 16.81 -16.79
CA GLY A 60 -10.91 16.95 -15.61
C GLY A 60 -11.77 15.71 -15.33
N TYR A 61 -12.39 15.12 -16.34
CA TYR A 61 -13.12 13.84 -16.18
C TYR A 61 -12.21 12.68 -15.77
N MET A 62 -11.01 12.59 -16.34
CA MET A 62 -10.05 11.55 -15.97
C MET A 62 -9.60 11.69 -14.52
N ILE A 63 -9.33 12.91 -14.04
CA ILE A 63 -8.98 13.20 -12.65
C ILE A 63 -10.14 12.83 -11.70
N PHE A 64 -11.39 13.10 -12.07
CA PHE A 64 -12.56 12.71 -11.30
C PHE A 64 -12.67 11.18 -11.17
N ILE A 65 -12.56 10.45 -12.29
CA ILE A 65 -12.56 8.97 -12.31
C ILE A 65 -11.41 8.42 -11.45
N ALA A 66 -10.23 9.00 -11.57
CA ALA A 66 -9.05 8.64 -10.78
C ALA A 66 -9.28 8.83 -9.27
N SER A 67 -9.93 9.92 -8.89
CA SER A 67 -10.26 10.22 -7.49
C SER A 67 -11.27 9.24 -6.92
N ALA A 68 -12.31 8.89 -7.70
CA ALA A 68 -13.28 7.87 -7.34
C ALA A 68 -12.62 6.49 -7.16
N ALA A 69 -11.76 6.08 -8.10
CA ALA A 69 -11.03 4.82 -8.01
C ALA A 69 -10.16 4.75 -6.74
N LYS A 70 -9.44 5.83 -6.42
CA LYS A 70 -8.62 5.91 -5.20
C LYS A 70 -9.45 5.88 -3.92
N ALA A 71 -10.60 6.56 -3.88
CA ALA A 71 -11.49 6.56 -2.71
C ALA A 71 -12.05 5.16 -2.42
N LEU A 72 -12.22 4.32 -3.44
CA LEU A 72 -12.70 2.94 -3.33
C LEU A 72 -11.59 1.91 -3.07
N THR A 73 -10.38 2.33 -2.70
CA THR A 73 -9.27 1.41 -2.44
C THR A 73 -9.59 0.38 -1.36
N GLY A 74 -10.20 0.79 -0.25
CA GLY A 74 -10.64 -0.11 0.81
C GLY A 74 -11.64 -1.16 0.32
N ALA A 75 -12.59 -0.76 -0.53
CA ALA A 75 -13.54 -1.66 -1.17
C ALA A 75 -12.84 -2.67 -2.09
N GLY A 76 -11.89 -2.19 -2.91
CA GLY A 76 -11.07 -3.04 -3.79
C GLY A 76 -10.29 -4.08 -3.01
N ILE A 77 -9.70 -3.72 -1.86
CA ILE A 77 -9.01 -4.64 -0.95
C ILE A 77 -9.98 -5.72 -0.44
N GLY A 78 -11.16 -5.31 0.04
CA GLY A 78 -12.16 -6.25 0.55
C GLY A 78 -12.62 -7.26 -0.48
N VAL A 79 -12.94 -6.82 -1.69
CA VAL A 79 -13.31 -7.69 -2.81
C VAL A 79 -12.14 -8.59 -3.22
N GLY A 80 -10.92 -8.04 -3.32
CA GLY A 80 -9.72 -8.80 -3.72
C GLY A 80 -9.42 -9.96 -2.77
N ILE A 81 -9.53 -9.74 -1.45
CA ILE A 81 -9.37 -10.78 -0.42
C ILE A 81 -10.48 -11.82 -0.53
N ALA A 82 -11.74 -11.37 -0.64
CA ALA A 82 -12.89 -12.28 -0.76
C ALA A 82 -12.79 -13.17 -2.01
N CYS A 83 -12.39 -12.61 -3.15
CA CYS A 83 -12.14 -13.38 -4.37
C CYS A 83 -11.00 -14.40 -4.19
N LYS A 84 -9.92 -14.01 -3.53
CA LYS A 84 -8.79 -14.91 -3.25
C LYS A 84 -9.16 -16.07 -2.33
N TYR A 85 -10.05 -15.81 -1.37
CA TYR A 85 -10.61 -16.80 -0.45
C TYR A 85 -11.78 -17.59 -1.03
N GLN A 86 -12.15 -17.32 -2.29
CA GLN A 86 -13.30 -17.93 -2.97
C GLN A 86 -14.61 -17.78 -2.17
N ALA A 87 -14.77 -16.63 -1.52
CA ALA A 87 -15.94 -16.32 -0.71
C ALA A 87 -17.19 -16.10 -1.59
N PRO A 88 -18.41 -16.41 -1.09
CA PRO A 88 -19.65 -16.11 -1.78
C PRO A 88 -19.82 -14.62 -2.12
N ILE A 89 -20.60 -14.31 -3.17
CA ILE A 89 -20.79 -12.95 -3.68
C ILE A 89 -21.29 -11.99 -2.59
N LEU A 90 -22.21 -12.43 -1.73
CA LEU A 90 -22.73 -11.63 -0.62
C LEU A 90 -21.62 -11.24 0.36
N VAL A 91 -20.73 -12.16 0.65
CA VAL A 91 -19.55 -11.92 1.51
C VAL A 91 -18.61 -10.93 0.85
N ALA A 92 -18.33 -11.09 -0.45
CA ALA A 92 -17.44 -10.21 -1.19
C ALA A 92 -17.96 -8.77 -1.26
N ALA A 93 -19.25 -8.59 -1.56
CA ALA A 93 -19.91 -7.28 -1.58
C ALA A 93 -19.90 -6.61 -0.20
N SER A 94 -20.16 -7.39 0.87
CA SER A 94 -20.14 -6.88 2.23
C SER A 94 -18.74 -6.57 2.74
N ALA A 95 -17.76 -7.36 2.35
CA ALA A 95 -16.34 -7.13 2.67
C ALA A 95 -15.80 -5.83 2.02
N ALA A 96 -16.36 -5.42 0.87
CA ALA A 96 -16.06 -4.12 0.28
C ALA A 96 -16.42 -2.96 1.23
N VAL A 97 -17.57 -3.05 1.88
CA VAL A 97 -18.00 -2.04 2.87
C VAL A 97 -17.08 -2.07 4.10
N ALA A 98 -16.85 -3.25 4.67
CA ALA A 98 -15.97 -3.41 5.83
C ALA A 98 -14.54 -2.92 5.57
N GLY A 99 -14.00 -3.24 4.39
CA GLY A 99 -12.68 -2.76 3.96
C GLY A 99 -12.63 -1.23 3.80
N THR A 100 -13.70 -0.62 3.30
CA THR A 100 -13.81 0.85 3.23
C THR A 100 -13.83 1.46 4.63
N VAL A 101 -14.62 0.92 5.57
CA VAL A 101 -14.63 1.39 6.96
C VAL A 101 -13.26 1.24 7.60
N GLY A 102 -12.59 0.10 7.41
CA GLY A 102 -11.23 -0.14 7.90
C GLY A 102 -10.20 0.85 7.32
N ALA A 103 -10.32 1.20 6.04
CA ALA A 103 -9.45 2.19 5.39
C ALA A 103 -9.56 3.59 6.01
N TYR A 104 -10.74 3.96 6.48
CA TYR A 104 -11.00 5.29 7.04
C TYR A 104 -11.18 5.29 8.56
N ALA A 105 -10.92 4.18 9.26
CA ALA A 105 -11.12 4.01 10.69
C ALA A 105 -10.40 5.08 11.53
N GLY A 106 -9.17 5.46 11.19
CA GLY A 106 -8.45 6.55 11.85
C GLY A 106 -9.22 7.87 11.79
N ARG A 107 -9.70 8.25 10.61
CA ARG A 107 -10.51 9.47 10.42
C ARG A 107 -11.86 9.43 11.13
N MET A 108 -12.43 8.23 11.28
CA MET A 108 -13.67 8.07 12.05
C MET A 108 -13.45 8.36 13.53
N ILE A 109 -12.32 7.93 14.08
CA ILE A 109 -11.95 8.16 15.48
C ILE A 109 -11.62 9.63 15.72
N ASP A 110 -10.89 10.27 14.81
CA ASP A 110 -10.52 11.68 14.89
C ASP A 110 -11.66 12.64 14.53
N GLY A 111 -12.82 12.13 14.10
CA GLY A 111 -13.98 12.92 13.68
C GLY A 111 -13.81 13.65 12.34
N SER A 112 -12.68 13.49 11.65
CA SER A 112 -12.38 14.19 10.38
C SER A 112 -13.05 13.56 9.15
N PHE A 113 -13.86 12.52 9.33
CA PHE A 113 -14.63 11.87 8.27
C PHE A 113 -15.92 12.63 7.90
N LEU A 114 -16.35 13.57 8.73
CA LEU A 114 -17.54 14.41 8.50
C LEU A 114 -17.11 15.82 8.10
N ALA A 115 -17.59 16.29 6.94
CA ALA A 115 -17.50 17.68 6.55
C ALA A 115 -18.91 18.16 6.17
N ASP A 116 -19.37 19.20 6.82
CA ASP A 116 -20.70 19.80 6.61
C ASP A 116 -21.87 18.78 6.67
N GLY A 117 -21.78 17.79 7.58
CA GLY A 117 -22.78 16.74 7.74
C GLY A 117 -22.73 15.63 6.68
N SER A 118 -21.76 15.67 5.78
CA SER A 118 -21.55 14.66 4.74
C SER A 118 -20.32 13.81 5.05
N VAL A 119 -20.39 12.51 4.72
CA VAL A 119 -19.24 11.61 4.83
C VAL A 119 -18.28 11.86 3.68
N VAL A 120 -17.04 12.23 3.99
CA VAL A 120 -15.99 12.52 3.01
C VAL A 120 -14.96 11.41 2.96
N LEU A 121 -14.98 10.63 1.88
CA LEU A 121 -13.98 9.61 1.56
C LEU A 121 -12.89 10.25 0.66
N ALA A 122 -11.90 10.88 1.27
CA ALA A 122 -10.83 11.55 0.53
C ALA A 122 -9.56 10.70 0.48
N GLY A 123 -9.02 10.46 -0.72
CA GLY A 123 -7.82 9.66 -0.95
C GLY A 123 -8.05 8.17 -0.82
N ALA A 124 -6.99 7.40 -0.61
CA ALA A 124 -7.03 5.93 -0.57
C ALA A 124 -7.35 5.33 0.80
N GLY A 125 -7.33 6.16 1.86
CA GLY A 125 -7.39 5.66 3.24
C GLY A 125 -6.11 4.90 3.64
N ASP A 126 -6.20 4.13 4.74
CA ASP A 126 -5.13 3.27 5.22
C ASP A 126 -5.30 1.83 4.68
N PRO A 127 -4.39 1.33 3.81
CA PRO A 127 -4.50 -0.01 3.28
C PRO A 127 -4.34 -1.12 4.34
N LEU A 128 -3.58 -0.87 5.43
CA LEU A 128 -3.40 -1.85 6.50
C LEU A 128 -4.69 -2.03 7.31
N GLY A 129 -5.34 -0.93 7.68
CA GLY A 129 -6.64 -0.97 8.33
C GLY A 129 -7.71 -1.65 7.46
N ALA A 130 -7.72 -1.33 6.15
CA ALA A 130 -8.59 -2.00 5.18
C ALA A 130 -8.34 -3.51 5.11
N PHE A 131 -7.07 -3.94 5.10
CA PHE A 131 -6.68 -5.34 5.08
C PHE A 131 -7.22 -6.11 6.29
N ILE A 132 -6.96 -5.62 7.49
CA ILE A 132 -7.35 -6.29 8.72
C ILE A 132 -8.88 -6.38 8.85
N ALA A 133 -9.59 -5.28 8.55
CA ALA A 133 -11.05 -5.26 8.55
C ALA A 133 -11.64 -6.24 7.52
N SER A 134 -11.06 -6.29 6.32
CA SER A 134 -11.52 -7.17 5.25
C SER A 134 -11.27 -8.64 5.53
N VAL A 135 -10.10 -9.00 6.07
CA VAL A 135 -9.81 -10.39 6.48
C VAL A 135 -10.81 -10.86 7.52
N ALA A 136 -11.02 -10.07 8.59
CA ALA A 136 -12.00 -10.40 9.62
C ALA A 136 -13.43 -10.53 9.05
N ALA A 137 -13.82 -9.62 8.17
CA ALA A 137 -15.12 -9.62 7.50
C ALA A 137 -15.32 -10.91 6.67
N VAL A 138 -14.34 -11.24 5.83
CA VAL A 138 -14.44 -12.42 4.94
C VAL A 138 -14.43 -13.72 5.73
N GLU A 139 -13.57 -13.87 6.74
CA GLU A 139 -13.54 -15.06 7.60
C GLU A 139 -14.89 -15.28 8.29
N ILE A 140 -15.46 -14.24 8.88
CA ILE A 140 -16.77 -14.32 9.54
C ILE A 140 -17.87 -14.61 8.50
N GLY A 141 -17.79 -13.99 7.33
CA GLY A 141 -18.72 -14.21 6.24
C GLY A 141 -18.74 -15.66 5.76
N ILE A 142 -17.59 -16.28 5.57
CA ILE A 142 -17.48 -17.69 5.18
C ILE A 142 -18.06 -18.61 6.26
N LEU A 143 -17.87 -18.26 7.54
CA LEU A 143 -18.42 -19.02 8.65
C LEU A 143 -19.94 -18.99 8.73
N ILE A 144 -20.58 -17.89 8.32
CA ILE A 144 -22.04 -17.67 8.49
C ILE A 144 -22.82 -18.02 7.21
N SER A 145 -22.25 -17.68 6.05
CA SER A 145 -22.94 -17.84 4.75
C SER A 145 -23.42 -19.25 4.49
N GLY A 146 -24.66 -19.36 4.04
CA GLY A 146 -25.31 -20.63 3.69
C GLY A 146 -25.78 -21.46 4.87
N ARG A 147 -25.69 -20.95 6.12
CA ARG A 147 -26.10 -21.72 7.32
C ARG A 147 -27.51 -21.42 7.81
N THR A 148 -28.12 -20.35 7.31
CA THR A 148 -29.44 -19.91 7.76
C THR A 148 -30.38 -19.64 6.60
N GLY A 149 -31.69 -19.80 6.81
CA GLY A 149 -32.71 -19.46 5.80
C GLY A 149 -32.83 -17.94 5.52
N LEU A 150 -32.20 -17.10 6.36
CA LEU A 150 -32.15 -15.62 6.23
C LEU A 150 -30.78 -15.12 5.77
N ASP A 151 -30.04 -15.95 5.05
CA ASP A 151 -28.63 -15.70 4.65
C ASP A 151 -28.46 -14.34 3.93
N ILE A 152 -29.43 -13.97 3.09
CA ILE A 152 -29.40 -12.71 2.33
C ILE A 152 -29.32 -11.45 3.20
N VAL A 153 -29.80 -11.51 4.46
CA VAL A 153 -29.75 -10.39 5.42
C VAL A 153 -28.68 -10.62 6.48
N LEU A 154 -28.62 -11.82 7.04
CA LEU A 154 -27.76 -12.13 8.18
C LEU A 154 -26.28 -12.08 7.79
N THR A 155 -25.91 -12.61 6.62
CA THR A 155 -24.54 -12.60 6.14
C THR A 155 -24.01 -11.18 5.91
N PRO A 156 -24.66 -10.28 5.14
CA PRO A 156 -24.17 -8.91 4.99
C PRO A 156 -24.08 -8.13 6.31
N VAL A 157 -25.09 -8.22 7.16
CA VAL A 157 -25.10 -7.51 8.45
C VAL A 157 -23.94 -7.97 9.33
N SER A 158 -23.75 -9.28 9.45
CA SER A 158 -22.66 -9.84 10.27
C SER A 158 -21.28 -9.49 9.74
N VAL A 159 -21.07 -9.59 8.42
CA VAL A 159 -19.82 -9.28 7.73
C VAL A 159 -19.45 -7.81 7.90
N ILE A 160 -20.39 -6.92 7.63
CA ILE A 160 -20.18 -5.47 7.75
C ILE A 160 -19.94 -5.10 9.22
N ALA A 161 -20.79 -5.54 10.13
CA ALA A 161 -20.67 -5.20 11.54
C ALA A 161 -19.36 -5.70 12.16
N ALA A 162 -19.04 -6.97 11.96
CA ALA A 162 -17.82 -7.56 12.55
C ALA A 162 -16.56 -7.00 11.91
N GLY A 163 -16.50 -6.90 10.58
CA GLY A 163 -15.34 -6.35 9.89
C GLY A 163 -15.10 -4.87 10.23
N SER A 164 -16.17 -4.07 10.30
CA SER A 164 -16.09 -2.66 10.70
C SER A 164 -15.65 -2.51 12.17
N ALA A 165 -16.21 -3.32 13.08
CA ALA A 165 -15.81 -3.29 14.49
C ALA A 165 -14.32 -3.60 14.66
N VAL A 166 -13.80 -4.62 13.97
CA VAL A 166 -12.37 -4.96 13.98
C VAL A 166 -11.55 -3.82 13.37
N GLY A 167 -11.98 -3.24 12.24
CA GLY A 167 -11.31 -2.13 11.59
C GLY A 167 -11.18 -0.90 12.51
N ILE A 168 -12.25 -0.53 13.19
CA ILE A 168 -12.26 0.59 14.15
C ILE A 168 -11.38 0.27 15.37
N ALA A 169 -11.44 -0.95 15.90
CA ALA A 169 -10.63 -1.35 17.05
C ALA A 169 -9.11 -1.36 16.74
N VAL A 170 -8.73 -1.70 15.50
CA VAL A 170 -7.33 -1.77 15.05
C VAL A 170 -6.81 -0.41 14.54
N GLY A 171 -7.70 0.54 14.24
CA GLY A 171 -7.32 1.88 13.78
C GLY A 171 -6.27 2.57 14.67
N PRO A 172 -6.46 2.70 16.00
CA PRO A 172 -5.48 3.34 16.89
C PRO A 172 -4.09 2.70 16.89
N PRO A 173 -3.93 1.35 17.02
CA PRO A 173 -2.61 0.74 16.92
C PRO A 173 -1.96 0.91 15.53
N CYS A 174 -2.73 0.92 14.44
CA CYS A 174 -2.20 1.25 13.11
C CYS A 174 -1.69 2.68 13.07
N SER A 175 -2.47 3.65 13.57
CA SER A 175 -2.06 5.06 13.65
C SER A 175 -0.80 5.23 14.51
N ALA A 176 -0.69 4.54 15.66
CA ALA A 176 0.50 4.57 16.51
C ALA A 176 1.74 4.04 15.77
N LEU A 177 1.61 2.92 15.03
CA LEU A 177 2.69 2.41 14.19
C LEU A 177 3.13 3.42 13.14
N MET A 178 2.16 4.09 12.47
CA MET A 178 2.44 5.13 11.48
C MET A 178 3.20 6.31 12.12
N THR A 179 2.77 6.77 13.29
CA THR A 179 3.45 7.86 14.02
C THR A 179 4.89 7.47 14.35
N TYR A 180 5.12 6.27 14.89
CA TYR A 180 6.46 5.79 15.21
C TYR A 180 7.39 5.73 13.98
N LEU A 181 6.90 5.21 12.86
CA LEU A 181 7.65 5.20 11.60
C LEU A 181 7.90 6.62 11.09
N GLY A 182 6.95 7.52 11.28
CA GLY A 182 7.08 8.93 10.97
C GLY A 182 8.20 9.60 11.77
N GLU A 183 8.24 9.37 13.07
CA GLU A 183 9.30 9.89 13.95
C GLU A 183 10.70 9.39 13.54
N LEU A 184 10.81 8.11 13.14
CA LEU A 184 12.05 7.56 12.61
C LEU A 184 12.52 8.29 11.34
N ILE A 185 11.60 8.61 10.43
CA ILE A 185 11.92 9.35 9.20
C ILE A 185 12.32 10.79 9.53
N ILE A 186 11.60 11.47 10.43
CA ILE A 186 11.94 12.83 10.87
C ILE A 186 13.34 12.85 11.48
N TRP A 187 13.61 11.94 12.43
CA TRP A 187 14.95 11.80 12.99
C TRP A 187 16.02 11.61 11.92
N ALA A 188 15.75 10.78 10.91
CA ALA A 188 16.67 10.53 9.81
C ALA A 188 16.94 11.79 8.97
N THR A 189 15.94 12.66 8.79
CA THR A 189 16.12 13.91 8.00
C THR A 189 17.01 14.95 8.69
N GLU A 190 17.18 14.86 10.00
CA GLU A 190 18.08 15.73 10.79
C GLU A 190 19.54 15.30 10.71
N GLN A 191 19.83 14.10 10.19
CA GLN A 191 21.18 13.58 10.09
C GLN A 191 21.94 14.18 8.90
N GLN A 192 23.24 13.86 8.80
CA GLN A 192 24.05 14.24 7.65
C GLN A 192 23.47 13.64 6.35
N PRO A 193 23.62 14.33 5.20
CA PRO A 193 23.02 13.91 3.93
C PRO A 193 23.32 12.47 3.53
N PHE A 194 24.48 11.95 3.87
CA PHE A 194 24.87 10.57 3.58
C PHE A 194 24.01 9.57 4.38
N LEU A 195 23.92 9.73 5.69
CA LEU A 195 23.17 8.85 6.57
C LEU A 195 21.65 9.01 6.34
N MET A 196 21.21 10.26 6.19
CA MET A 196 19.84 10.59 5.80
C MET A 196 19.44 9.86 4.50
N GLY A 197 20.31 9.91 3.48
CA GLY A 197 20.09 9.25 2.21
C GLY A 197 19.87 7.74 2.37
N ILE A 198 20.68 7.06 3.17
CA ILE A 198 20.54 5.62 3.42
C ILE A 198 19.21 5.34 4.14
N VAL A 199 18.99 5.97 5.29
CA VAL A 199 17.86 5.63 6.16
C VAL A 199 16.53 5.96 5.48
N VAL A 200 16.41 7.18 4.93
CA VAL A 200 15.16 7.60 4.28
C VAL A 200 14.86 6.74 3.04
N ALA A 201 15.85 6.47 2.18
CA ALA A 201 15.64 5.65 1.00
C ALA A 201 15.24 4.22 1.35
N VAL A 202 15.92 3.58 2.32
CA VAL A 202 15.60 2.22 2.75
C VAL A 202 14.22 2.17 3.40
N VAL A 203 13.93 3.02 4.37
CA VAL A 203 12.66 2.99 5.11
C VAL A 203 11.49 3.28 4.17
N MET A 204 11.57 4.34 3.35
CA MET A 204 10.50 4.67 2.41
C MET A 204 10.30 3.62 1.32
N GLY A 205 11.39 3.03 0.81
CA GLY A 205 11.32 1.92 -0.14
C GLY A 205 10.67 0.66 0.45
N MET A 206 10.96 0.36 1.71
CA MET A 206 10.30 -0.73 2.44
C MET A 206 8.82 -0.42 2.70
N LEU A 207 8.47 0.80 3.12
CA LEU A 207 7.09 1.23 3.33
C LEU A 207 6.25 1.12 2.05
N LEU A 208 6.80 1.50 0.89
CA LEU A 208 6.13 1.34 -0.40
C LEU A 208 5.81 -0.13 -0.73
N THR A 209 6.67 -1.06 -0.33
CA THR A 209 6.49 -2.49 -0.60
C THR A 209 5.55 -3.14 0.40
N LEU A 210 5.48 -2.64 1.63
CA LEU A 210 4.54 -3.09 2.64
C LEU A 210 3.11 -2.57 2.38
N PRO A 211 2.08 -3.16 2.99
CA PRO A 211 0.70 -2.68 2.90
C PRO A 211 0.48 -1.39 3.72
N ILE A 212 1.31 -0.41 3.47
CA ILE A 212 1.35 0.89 4.16
C ILE A 212 1.38 1.98 3.10
N SER A 213 0.70 3.10 3.34
CA SER A 213 0.66 4.21 2.39
C SER A 213 1.91 5.10 2.50
N SER A 214 2.98 4.76 1.78
CA SER A 214 4.21 5.59 1.72
C SER A 214 3.96 7.02 1.22
N ALA A 215 3.00 7.21 0.31
CA ALA A 215 2.60 8.54 -0.14
C ALA A 215 1.96 9.37 0.99
N ALA A 216 1.14 8.75 1.85
CA ALA A 216 0.58 9.41 3.01
C ALA A 216 1.67 9.86 4.00
N PHE A 217 2.73 9.05 4.18
CA PHE A 217 3.90 9.45 4.97
C PHE A 217 4.58 10.69 4.41
N GLY A 218 4.84 10.72 3.10
CA GLY A 218 5.45 11.88 2.46
C GLY A 218 4.70 13.17 2.73
N VAL A 219 3.38 13.14 2.63
CA VAL A 219 2.51 14.31 2.86
C VAL A 219 2.41 14.64 4.35
N MET A 220 2.20 13.64 5.22
CA MET A 220 2.02 13.83 6.66
C MET A 220 3.28 14.41 7.32
N LEU A 221 4.46 13.98 6.90
CA LEU A 221 5.74 14.46 7.41
C LEU A 221 6.23 15.73 6.71
N GLY A 222 5.52 16.20 5.68
CA GLY A 222 5.93 17.35 4.90
C GLY A 222 7.31 17.18 4.24
N LEU A 223 7.66 15.94 3.83
CA LEU A 223 8.97 15.67 3.24
C LEU A 223 9.17 16.53 2.00
N GLY A 224 10.29 17.22 1.95
CA GLY A 224 10.64 18.11 0.85
C GLY A 224 12.13 18.15 0.57
N GLY A 225 12.52 18.78 -0.54
CA GLY A 225 13.92 18.94 -0.88
C GLY A 225 14.66 17.62 -1.05
N ILE A 226 15.89 17.52 -0.53
CA ILE A 226 16.78 16.37 -0.69
C ILE A 226 16.25 15.10 0.00
N SER A 227 15.58 15.22 1.15
CA SER A 227 14.99 14.07 1.84
C SER A 227 13.85 13.44 1.02
N ALA A 228 13.01 14.25 0.36
CA ALA A 228 12.00 13.75 -0.57
C ALA A 228 12.62 13.12 -1.82
N GLY A 229 13.75 13.64 -2.29
CA GLY A 229 14.55 13.03 -3.35
C GLY A 229 15.03 11.63 -2.98
N ALA A 230 15.64 11.48 -1.80
CA ALA A 230 16.09 10.18 -1.28
C ALA A 230 14.93 9.18 -1.13
N ALA A 231 13.78 9.64 -0.60
CA ALA A 231 12.58 8.82 -0.48
C ALA A 231 12.09 8.31 -1.84
N THR A 232 12.04 9.20 -2.85
CA THR A 232 11.65 8.82 -4.23
C THR A 232 12.56 7.75 -4.80
N VAL A 233 13.87 7.93 -4.65
CA VAL A 233 14.89 7.00 -5.15
C VAL A 233 14.79 5.65 -4.44
N GLY A 234 14.63 5.62 -3.13
CA GLY A 234 14.44 4.38 -2.37
C GLY A 234 13.17 3.61 -2.79
N CYS A 235 12.07 4.33 -2.97
CA CYS A 235 10.83 3.78 -3.50
C CYS A 235 11.01 3.21 -4.92
N ALA A 236 11.68 3.96 -5.80
CA ALA A 236 11.97 3.53 -7.18
C ALA A 236 12.89 2.30 -7.20
N ALA A 237 13.94 2.26 -6.38
CA ALA A 237 14.85 1.12 -6.27
C ALA A 237 14.12 -0.17 -5.86
N ASN A 238 13.15 -0.08 -4.95
CA ASN A 238 12.32 -1.24 -4.62
C ASN A 238 11.44 -1.68 -5.79
N MET A 239 10.80 -0.76 -6.50
CA MET A 239 9.90 -1.08 -7.61
C MET A 239 10.66 -1.67 -8.80
N ILE A 240 11.69 -0.97 -9.29
CA ILE A 240 12.52 -1.43 -10.41
C ILE A 240 13.31 -2.68 -10.02
N GLY A 241 13.87 -2.73 -8.81
CA GLY A 241 14.60 -3.88 -8.31
C GLY A 241 13.76 -5.17 -8.33
N PHE A 242 12.52 -5.14 -7.86
CA PHE A 242 11.63 -6.30 -7.95
C PHE A 242 11.15 -6.58 -9.37
N ALA A 243 10.90 -5.54 -10.18
CA ALA A 243 10.52 -5.69 -11.58
C ALA A 243 11.61 -6.44 -12.37
N VAL A 244 12.86 -6.06 -12.20
CA VAL A 244 14.02 -6.70 -12.86
C VAL A 244 14.31 -8.08 -12.27
N ALA A 245 14.32 -8.22 -10.93
CA ALA A 245 14.60 -9.50 -10.28
C ALA A 245 13.59 -10.59 -10.65
N SER A 246 12.32 -10.23 -10.86
CA SER A 246 11.24 -11.17 -11.24
C SER A 246 11.02 -11.28 -12.76
N PHE A 247 11.84 -10.62 -13.58
CA PHE A 247 11.62 -10.57 -15.03
C PHE A 247 11.64 -11.97 -15.70
N ARG A 248 12.47 -12.87 -15.20
CA ARG A 248 12.58 -14.24 -15.76
C ARG A 248 11.30 -15.04 -15.59
N GLU A 249 10.57 -14.83 -14.50
CA GLU A 249 9.31 -15.52 -14.16
C GLU A 249 8.08 -14.82 -14.73
N ASN A 250 8.06 -13.48 -14.69
CA ASN A 250 6.87 -12.68 -14.96
C ASN A 250 6.91 -11.94 -16.31
N GLY A 251 8.06 -11.91 -16.99
CA GLY A 251 8.24 -11.24 -18.29
C GLY A 251 7.89 -9.75 -18.28
N MET A 252 7.49 -9.22 -19.44
CA MET A 252 7.13 -7.80 -19.61
C MET A 252 5.93 -7.38 -18.76
N SER A 253 4.96 -8.28 -18.58
CA SER A 253 3.80 -7.98 -17.72
C SER A 253 4.21 -7.72 -16.27
N GLY A 254 5.11 -8.54 -15.73
CA GLY A 254 5.68 -8.35 -14.39
C GLY A 254 6.54 -7.09 -14.30
N LEU A 255 7.32 -6.78 -15.33
CA LEU A 255 8.14 -5.57 -15.38
C LEU A 255 7.27 -4.31 -15.28
N ILE A 256 6.20 -4.24 -16.06
CA ILE A 256 5.28 -3.09 -16.07
C ILE A 256 4.48 -3.03 -14.77
N SER A 257 3.91 -4.14 -14.32
CA SER A 257 3.05 -4.15 -13.13
C SER A 257 3.80 -3.82 -11.85
N GLN A 258 5.08 -4.18 -11.74
CA GLN A 258 5.91 -3.87 -10.57
C GLN A 258 6.68 -2.56 -10.75
N GLY A 259 7.26 -2.32 -11.92
CA GLY A 259 8.08 -1.14 -12.19
C GLY A 259 7.27 0.16 -12.31
N ILE A 260 6.08 0.11 -12.89
CA ILE A 260 5.18 1.27 -13.05
C ILE A 260 3.97 1.18 -12.12
N GLY A 261 3.55 -0.04 -11.76
CA GLY A 261 2.43 -0.25 -10.85
C GLY A 261 2.86 -0.15 -9.38
N THR A 262 3.26 -1.26 -8.77
CA THR A 262 3.70 -1.28 -7.37
C THR A 262 4.52 -2.52 -7.02
N SER A 263 5.55 -2.37 -6.18
CA SER A 263 6.31 -3.47 -5.57
C SER A 263 5.49 -4.26 -4.52
N MET A 264 4.35 -3.74 -4.09
CA MET A 264 3.46 -4.38 -3.12
C MET A 264 2.93 -5.75 -3.59
N LEU A 265 2.93 -6.00 -4.91
CA LEU A 265 2.64 -7.32 -5.50
C LEU A 265 3.57 -8.43 -4.99
N GLN A 266 4.77 -8.08 -4.51
CA GLN A 266 5.75 -9.02 -3.97
C GLN A 266 5.59 -9.31 -2.48
N VAL A 267 4.70 -8.62 -1.77
CA VAL A 267 4.49 -8.80 -0.32
C VAL A 267 4.28 -10.25 0.07
N SER A 268 3.42 -10.98 -0.65
CA SER A 268 3.17 -12.41 -0.39
C SER A 268 4.43 -13.28 -0.55
N ASN A 269 5.29 -12.95 -1.52
CA ASN A 269 6.54 -13.66 -1.76
C ASN A 269 7.59 -13.30 -0.69
N ILE A 270 7.65 -12.04 -0.28
CA ILE A 270 8.50 -11.56 0.81
C ILE A 270 8.14 -12.27 2.13
N MET A 271 6.84 -12.41 2.43
CA MET A 271 6.38 -13.13 3.62
C MET A 271 6.77 -14.62 3.60
N ARG A 272 6.84 -15.23 2.41
CA ARG A 272 7.32 -16.63 2.26
C ARG A 272 8.83 -16.73 2.39
N ARG A 273 9.58 -15.79 1.79
CA ARG A 273 11.05 -15.78 1.73
C ARG A 273 11.58 -14.34 1.85
N PRO A 274 11.80 -13.81 3.06
CA PRO A 274 12.23 -12.42 3.27
C PRO A 274 13.55 -12.06 2.58
N VAL A 275 14.39 -13.04 2.29
CA VAL A 275 15.69 -12.84 1.59
C VAL A 275 15.55 -12.19 0.22
N ILE A 276 14.41 -12.39 -0.48
CA ILE A 276 14.17 -11.77 -1.79
C ILE A 276 14.07 -10.24 -1.72
N TRP A 277 13.86 -9.68 -0.54
CA TRP A 277 13.81 -8.23 -0.33
C TRP A 277 15.20 -7.59 -0.23
N LEU A 278 16.18 -8.37 0.18
CA LEU A 278 17.54 -7.89 0.46
C LEU A 278 18.19 -7.12 -0.71
N PRO A 279 18.12 -7.58 -1.98
CA PRO A 279 18.68 -6.83 -3.10
C PRO A 279 18.07 -5.43 -3.26
N ALA A 280 16.74 -5.30 -3.12
CA ALA A 280 16.05 -4.01 -3.23
C ALA A 280 16.42 -3.06 -2.08
N ILE A 281 16.54 -3.58 -0.85
CA ILE A 281 16.99 -2.82 0.33
C ILE A 281 18.42 -2.34 0.13
N LEU A 282 19.34 -3.21 -0.32
CA LEU A 282 20.73 -2.84 -0.57
C LEU A 282 20.85 -1.81 -1.69
N SER A 283 20.09 -1.95 -2.77
CA SER A 283 20.03 -0.95 -3.84
C SER A 283 19.56 0.41 -3.29
N SER A 284 18.53 0.44 -2.47
CA SER A 284 18.05 1.67 -1.83
C SER A 284 19.12 2.30 -0.93
N ALA A 285 19.85 1.47 -0.17
CA ALA A 285 20.91 1.93 0.72
C ALA A 285 22.10 2.54 -0.03
N VAL A 286 22.41 2.06 -1.23
CA VAL A 286 23.47 2.60 -2.08
C VAL A 286 23.01 3.84 -2.85
N LEU A 287 21.84 3.77 -3.46
CA LEU A 287 21.31 4.85 -4.30
C LEU A 287 20.85 6.07 -3.49
N GLY A 288 20.42 5.88 -2.24
CA GLY A 288 20.05 6.96 -1.34
C GLY A 288 21.15 8.03 -1.20
N PRO A 289 22.38 7.68 -0.74
CA PRO A 289 23.51 8.60 -0.66
C PRO A 289 23.92 9.18 -2.02
N VAL A 290 23.85 8.42 -3.10
CA VAL A 290 24.09 8.94 -4.46
C VAL A 290 23.11 10.07 -4.79
N SER A 291 21.83 9.87 -4.48
CA SER A 291 20.79 10.89 -4.64
C SER A 291 21.05 12.15 -3.81
N THR A 292 21.44 11.99 -2.53
CA THR A 292 21.57 13.12 -1.60
C THR A 292 22.90 13.84 -1.70
N CYS A 293 24.00 13.13 -1.88
CA CYS A 293 25.35 13.70 -1.84
C CYS A 293 25.88 14.08 -3.22
N LEU A 294 25.63 13.24 -4.25
CA LEU A 294 26.17 13.45 -5.59
C LEU A 294 25.22 14.26 -6.47
N LEU A 295 24.01 13.76 -6.68
CA LEU A 295 23.04 14.36 -7.60
C LEU A 295 22.16 15.44 -6.96
N LYS A 296 22.09 15.45 -5.63
CA LYS A 296 21.25 16.40 -4.85
C LYS A 296 19.80 16.47 -5.37
N LEU A 297 19.23 15.31 -5.71
CA LEU A 297 17.90 15.21 -6.25
C LEU A 297 16.89 15.72 -5.21
N THR A 298 15.94 16.52 -5.66
CA THR A 298 14.90 17.09 -4.81
C THR A 298 13.52 16.72 -5.32
N ASN A 299 12.59 16.50 -4.42
CA ASN A 299 11.20 16.24 -4.76
C ASN A 299 10.27 16.93 -3.74
N ASN A 300 8.96 16.81 -3.96
CA ASN A 300 7.93 17.30 -3.08
C ASN A 300 7.27 16.17 -2.27
N ALA A 301 6.46 16.54 -1.27
CA ALA A 301 5.79 15.61 -0.37
C ALA A 301 4.84 14.62 -1.08
N VAL A 302 4.24 15.02 -2.21
CA VAL A 302 3.30 14.17 -2.95
C VAL A 302 4.02 13.07 -3.72
N GLY A 303 5.15 13.41 -4.36
CA GLY A 303 5.91 12.50 -5.21
C GLY A 303 6.86 11.58 -4.44
N CYS A 304 7.31 12.00 -3.26
CA CYS A 304 8.41 11.32 -2.55
C CYS A 304 8.12 9.87 -2.17
N GLY A 305 6.88 9.53 -1.84
CA GLY A 305 6.47 8.19 -1.44
C GLY A 305 5.92 7.32 -2.56
N MET A 306 5.92 7.80 -3.82
CA MET A 306 5.33 7.08 -4.95
C MET A 306 6.34 6.28 -5.78
N GLY A 307 7.63 6.56 -5.65
CA GLY A 307 8.65 5.93 -6.50
C GLY A 307 8.28 6.06 -7.99
N THR A 308 8.38 4.97 -8.74
CA THR A 308 7.99 4.91 -10.15
C THR A 308 6.51 4.61 -10.38
N SER A 309 5.69 4.51 -9.32
CA SER A 309 4.26 4.23 -9.44
C SER A 309 3.55 5.32 -10.27
N GLY A 310 2.94 4.92 -11.40
CA GLY A 310 2.32 5.83 -12.35
C GLY A 310 3.26 6.93 -12.88
N LEU A 311 4.58 6.77 -12.73
CA LEU A 311 5.63 7.76 -13.01
C LEU A 311 5.49 9.05 -12.18
N VAL A 312 4.75 9.01 -11.07
CA VAL A 312 4.50 10.20 -10.23
C VAL A 312 5.80 10.73 -9.63
N GLY A 313 6.62 9.85 -9.03
CA GLY A 313 7.88 10.26 -8.41
C GLY A 313 8.84 10.97 -9.36
N PRO A 314 9.19 10.37 -10.52
CA PRO A 314 10.04 10.99 -11.53
C PRO A 314 9.49 12.30 -12.06
N VAL A 315 8.19 12.36 -12.33
CA VAL A 315 7.54 13.55 -12.89
C VAL A 315 7.54 14.71 -11.89
N THR A 316 7.15 14.45 -10.65
CA THR A 316 7.16 15.48 -9.59
C THR A 316 8.58 15.92 -9.26
N MET A 317 9.55 15.00 -9.30
CA MET A 317 10.97 15.32 -9.15
C MET A 317 11.45 16.24 -10.27
N TYR A 318 11.15 15.92 -11.51
CA TYR A 318 11.46 16.76 -12.67
C TYR A 318 10.84 18.17 -12.54
N GLN A 319 9.56 18.25 -12.19
CA GLN A 319 8.87 19.52 -11.97
C GLN A 319 9.50 20.33 -10.84
N THR A 320 9.80 19.70 -9.71
CA THR A 320 10.39 20.37 -8.54
C THR A 320 11.78 20.90 -8.84
N MET A 321 12.63 20.10 -9.48
CA MET A 321 14.01 20.49 -9.79
C MET A 321 14.08 21.54 -10.91
N THR A 322 13.23 21.46 -11.93
CA THR A 322 13.18 22.49 -12.98
C THR A 322 12.59 23.80 -12.48
N ALA A 323 11.60 23.77 -11.61
CA ALA A 323 11.08 24.97 -10.94
C ALA A 323 12.12 25.65 -10.06
N ALA A 324 13.06 24.90 -9.49
CA ALA A 324 14.20 25.41 -8.73
C ALA A 324 15.35 25.96 -9.61
N GLY A 325 15.18 25.97 -10.94
CA GLY A 325 16.16 26.53 -11.88
C GLY A 325 17.13 25.51 -12.49
N GLY A 326 16.88 24.19 -12.27
CA GLY A 326 17.66 23.13 -12.91
C GLY A 326 17.46 23.09 -14.42
N SER A 327 18.53 22.79 -15.19
CA SER A 327 18.42 22.61 -16.64
C SER A 327 17.56 21.38 -16.95
N PRO A 328 16.49 21.51 -17.77
CA PRO A 328 15.56 20.40 -18.04
C PRO A 328 16.25 19.12 -18.55
N VAL A 329 17.27 19.27 -19.39
CA VAL A 329 18.01 18.14 -19.97
C VAL A 329 18.84 17.44 -18.90
N ILE A 330 19.55 18.20 -18.05
CA ILE A 330 20.39 17.65 -16.98
C ILE A 330 19.51 16.91 -15.97
N VAL A 331 18.44 17.55 -15.51
CA VAL A 331 17.50 16.96 -14.56
C VAL A 331 16.88 15.66 -15.11
N ALA A 332 16.44 15.66 -16.36
CA ALA A 332 15.93 14.45 -17.00
C ALA A 332 16.97 13.32 -17.04
N THR A 333 18.23 13.66 -17.37
CA THR A 333 19.31 12.70 -17.42
C THR A 333 19.65 12.12 -16.03
N GLU A 334 19.72 12.96 -15.00
CA GLU A 334 19.95 12.53 -13.61
C GLU A 334 18.86 11.59 -13.11
N ILE A 335 17.59 11.91 -13.38
CA ILE A 335 16.45 11.05 -13.02
C ILE A 335 16.52 9.71 -13.76
N LEU A 336 16.84 9.70 -15.05
CA LEU A 336 16.99 8.46 -15.82
C LEU A 336 18.14 7.60 -15.30
N ILE A 337 19.31 8.19 -15.01
CA ILE A 337 20.46 7.47 -14.43
C ILE A 337 20.10 6.82 -13.07
N MET A 338 19.26 7.48 -12.28
CA MET A 338 18.87 6.96 -10.97
C MET A 338 17.79 5.88 -11.02
N LEU A 339 17.03 5.82 -12.11
CA LEU A 339 15.92 4.86 -12.26
C LEU A 339 16.33 3.60 -13.02
N PHE A 340 17.33 3.69 -13.88
CA PHE A 340 17.78 2.62 -14.78
C PHE A 340 19.28 2.37 -14.71
#